data_49fb17c7aafe455667fe782b19802b5e
#
_entry.id   49fb17c7aafe455667fe782b19802b5e
#
_cell.length_a   1.000
_cell.length_b   1.000
_cell.length_c   1.000
_cell.angle_alpha   90.00
_cell.angle_beta   90.00
_cell.angle_gamma   90.00
#
_symmetry.space_group_name_H-M   'P 1'
#
loop_
_entity.id
_entity.type
_entity.pdbx_description
1 polymer ?
#
loop_
_entity_poly.entity_id
_entity_poly.type
_entity_poly.pdbx_seq_one_letter_code
_entity_poly.pdbx_strand_id
1 'polypeptide(L)'
;MSSMIDDEGGRQRTPSPERDYGGDASAVASMDASVSAGKPTLRVNVESIDVSSEDARFLIGSKGSTKAKVARVSGARIEVNPVDPNNPGNEQRIEIFGDLNTRARAKQYVEWVLRQRVGKITVDLSTPRDDVSVMEIPASCTAYVTGKGGQGLRRIEGDSGTLMFFGKPTTDPEDAPEKLIICGPRKSRRAAELSVMSAVEKK
;
A
#
# COMPACT_ATOMS: atom_id res chain seq x y z
N MET A 1 22.38 2.34 71.05
CA MET A 1 23.66 1.74 70.71
C MET A 1 23.66 1.60 69.24
N SER A 2 24.20 2.59 68.55
CA SER A 2 25.54 2.65 67.97
C SER A 2 25.56 1.73 66.72
N SER A 3 25.96 2.08 65.57
CA SER A 3 26.76 3.22 65.08
C SER A 3 26.61 3.36 63.55
N MET A 4 26.76 4.56 63.08
CA MET A 4 27.04 5.00 61.66
C MET A 4 28.22 4.24 61.07
N ILE A 5 28.22 4.04 59.75
CA ILE A 5 29.42 4.28 58.90
C ILE A 5 28.95 4.72 57.53
N ASP A 6 29.36 5.94 57.15
CA ASP A 6 29.36 6.53 55.83
C ASP A 6 30.47 5.90 55.00
N ASP A 7 30.23 5.70 53.68
CA ASP A 7 31.34 5.57 52.74
C ASP A 7 31.00 6.29 51.42
N GLU A 8 31.58 7.49 51.29
CA GLU A 8 31.64 8.29 50.07
C GLU A 8 32.73 7.74 49.15
N GLY A 9 32.36 7.17 48.02
CA GLY A 9 33.27 6.78 46.91
C GLY A 9 33.19 7.73 45.73
N GLY A 10 33.85 8.87 45.80
CA GLY A 10 34.00 9.83 44.70
C GLY A 10 34.76 9.23 43.50
N ARG A 11 34.12 9.18 42.34
CA ARG A 11 34.80 8.85 41.08
C ARG A 11 35.32 10.13 40.40
N GLN A 12 36.62 10.29 40.43
CA GLN A 12 37.38 11.31 39.73
C GLN A 12 37.24 11.17 38.22
N ARG A 13 36.88 12.28 37.55
CA ARG A 13 36.92 12.39 36.10
C ARG A 13 38.29 12.79 35.67
N THR A 14 38.96 11.99 34.85
CA THR A 14 40.20 12.36 34.18
C THR A 14 39.92 13.25 32.95
N PRO A 15 40.67 14.32 32.76
CA PRO A 15 40.55 15.16 31.57
C PRO A 15 41.27 14.53 30.37
N SER A 16 40.64 14.59 29.21
CA SER A 16 41.27 14.21 27.93
C SER A 16 42.25 15.26 27.46
N PRO A 17 43.36 14.88 26.80
CA PRO A 17 44.36 15.81 26.34
C PRO A 17 43.90 16.56 25.09
N GLU A 18 44.11 17.88 25.11
CA GLU A 18 44.04 18.79 23.99
C GLU A 18 45.09 18.43 22.95
N ARG A 19 44.72 18.30 21.69
CA ARG A 19 45.67 18.29 20.57
C ARG A 19 45.58 19.62 19.85
N ASP A 20 46.60 20.37 20.05
CA ASP A 20 46.98 21.55 19.33
C ASP A 20 47.50 21.16 17.93
N TYR A 21 46.94 21.73 16.87
CA TYR A 21 47.54 21.77 15.54
C TYR A 21 47.46 23.22 15.02
N GLY A 22 48.52 23.94 15.28
CA GLY A 22 48.74 25.21 14.66
C GLY A 22 49.31 25.07 13.24
N GLY A 23 48.99 26.07 12.42
CA GLY A 23 49.76 26.53 11.25
C GLY A 23 49.45 25.79 9.93
N ASP A 24 49.23 26.36 8.82
CA ASP A 24 49.73 27.60 8.28
C ASP A 24 48.91 28.04 7.07
N ALA A 25 48.94 29.31 6.81
CA ALA A 25 48.26 29.98 5.73
C ALA A 25 48.96 29.74 4.38
N SER A 26 48.21 29.65 3.31
CA SER A 26 48.28 30.63 2.20
C SER A 26 47.57 30.18 0.93
N ALA A 27 46.92 31.16 0.34
CA ALA A 27 46.80 31.46 -1.08
C ALA A 27 45.64 30.85 -1.89
N VAL A 28 44.68 31.75 -2.08
CA VAL A 28 44.05 32.18 -3.34
C VAL A 28 43.59 31.12 -4.35
N ALA A 29 42.33 31.10 -4.58
CA ALA A 29 41.74 31.35 -5.90
C ALA A 29 40.21 31.35 -5.82
N SER A 30 39.68 32.51 -6.08
CA SER A 30 38.27 32.71 -6.42
C SER A 30 37.87 31.85 -7.61
N MET A 31 36.89 30.99 -7.48
CA MET A 31 36.06 30.61 -8.58
C MET A 31 34.66 30.38 -8.06
N ASP A 32 33.86 31.38 -8.36
CA ASP A 32 32.41 31.39 -8.33
C ASP A 32 31.89 30.20 -9.14
N ALA A 33 31.34 29.25 -8.45
CA ALA A 33 30.47 28.25 -9.06
C ALA A 33 29.38 27.93 -8.05
N SER A 34 28.32 28.70 -8.14
CA SER A 34 27.02 28.38 -7.55
C SER A 34 26.50 27.06 -8.10
N VAL A 35 27.06 25.96 -7.60
CA VAL A 35 26.44 24.63 -7.75
C VAL A 35 25.44 24.53 -6.61
N SER A 36 24.21 24.85 -6.94
CA SER A 36 23.06 24.40 -6.18
C SER A 36 23.26 22.91 -5.87
N ALA A 37 23.66 22.62 -4.64
CA ALA A 37 23.72 21.26 -4.12
C ALA A 37 22.27 20.74 -4.08
N GLY A 38 21.82 20.21 -5.20
CA GLY A 38 20.61 19.40 -5.27
C GLY A 38 20.79 18.31 -4.23
N LYS A 39 19.92 18.31 -3.20
CA LYS A 39 19.76 17.15 -2.32
C LYS A 39 19.78 15.92 -3.21
N PRO A 40 20.52 14.85 -2.86
CA PRO A 40 20.42 13.61 -3.58
C PRO A 40 18.94 13.21 -3.52
N THR A 41 18.24 13.39 -4.61
CA THR A 41 16.92 12.80 -4.82
C THR A 41 17.19 11.31 -4.77
N LEU A 42 17.01 10.71 -3.60
CA LEU A 42 16.81 9.28 -3.49
C LEU A 42 15.85 8.96 -4.63
N ARG A 43 16.29 8.16 -5.60
CA ARG A 43 15.41 7.66 -6.64
C ARG A 43 14.33 6.89 -5.92
N VAL A 44 13.29 7.60 -5.55
CA VAL A 44 12.12 6.99 -4.94
C VAL A 44 11.63 6.01 -5.98
N ASN A 45 11.66 4.73 -5.64
CA ASN A 45 11.13 3.70 -6.49
C ASN A 45 9.63 3.98 -6.67
N VAL A 46 9.29 4.69 -7.73
CA VAL A 46 7.93 5.10 -8.07
C VAL A 46 7.53 4.43 -9.38
N GLU A 47 6.32 3.97 -9.45
CA GLU A 47 5.67 3.52 -10.66
C GLU A 47 4.45 4.40 -10.92
N SER A 48 4.25 4.82 -12.17
CA SER A 48 3.19 5.73 -12.55
C SER A 48 2.23 5.06 -13.51
N ILE A 49 0.94 5.35 -13.36
CA ILE A 49 -0.14 4.91 -14.24
C ILE A 49 -0.95 6.16 -14.61
N ASP A 50 -1.10 6.42 -15.90
CA ASP A 50 -1.98 7.49 -16.38
C ASP A 50 -3.39 6.91 -16.60
N VAL A 51 -4.39 7.57 -16.06
CA VAL A 51 -5.80 7.13 -16.08
C VAL A 51 -6.73 8.28 -16.36
N SER A 52 -7.94 7.97 -16.83
CA SER A 52 -8.97 9.01 -17.01
C SER A 52 -9.35 9.64 -15.65
N SER A 53 -9.84 10.87 -15.68
CA SER A 53 -10.35 11.55 -14.47
C SER A 53 -11.50 10.79 -13.80
N GLU A 54 -12.27 10.03 -14.56
CA GLU A 54 -13.34 9.18 -14.01
C GLU A 54 -12.76 7.98 -13.25
N ASP A 55 -11.75 7.32 -13.81
CA ASP A 55 -11.04 6.21 -13.18
C ASP A 55 -10.31 6.66 -11.91
N ALA A 56 -9.64 7.81 -11.98
CA ALA A 56 -8.98 8.41 -10.82
C ALA A 56 -9.99 8.68 -9.69
N ARG A 57 -11.15 9.26 -10.01
CA ARG A 57 -12.22 9.51 -9.05
C ARG A 57 -12.78 8.21 -8.46
N PHE A 58 -12.94 7.18 -9.28
CA PHE A 58 -13.38 5.86 -8.84
C PHE A 58 -12.37 5.21 -7.88
N LEU A 59 -11.07 5.27 -8.23
CA LEU A 59 -10.00 4.77 -7.37
C LEU A 59 -9.91 5.53 -6.04
N ILE A 60 -10.09 6.85 -6.05
CA ILE A 60 -10.13 7.64 -4.82
C ILE A 60 -11.28 7.12 -3.94
N GLY A 61 -12.46 6.94 -4.52
CA GLY A 61 -13.66 6.53 -3.81
C GLY A 61 -14.20 7.59 -2.87
N SER A 62 -15.26 7.26 -2.14
CA SER A 62 -15.85 8.18 -1.17
C SER A 62 -14.83 8.52 -0.06
N LYS A 63 -14.52 9.81 0.09
CA LYS A 63 -13.56 10.34 1.09
C LYS A 63 -12.19 9.64 1.04
N GLY A 64 -11.76 9.18 -0.12
CA GLY A 64 -10.47 8.49 -0.28
C GLY A 64 -10.44 7.04 0.22
N SER A 65 -11.58 6.45 0.52
CA SER A 65 -11.66 5.12 1.15
C SER A 65 -11.10 3.98 0.29
N THR A 66 -11.33 4.00 -1.03
CA THR A 66 -10.84 2.95 -1.92
C THR A 66 -9.32 3.04 -2.08
N LYS A 67 -8.78 4.23 -2.33
CA LYS A 67 -7.34 4.48 -2.40
C LYS A 67 -6.64 4.04 -1.11
N ALA A 68 -7.16 4.45 0.04
CA ALA A 68 -6.60 4.08 1.34
C ALA A 68 -6.63 2.56 1.58
N LYS A 69 -7.68 1.88 1.13
CA LYS A 69 -7.79 0.42 1.20
C LYS A 69 -6.71 -0.25 0.35
N VAL A 70 -6.59 0.13 -0.93
CA VAL A 70 -5.58 -0.44 -1.82
C VAL A 70 -4.17 -0.20 -1.28
N ALA A 71 -3.87 1.01 -0.81
CA ALA A 71 -2.59 1.35 -0.20
C ALA A 71 -2.28 0.47 1.02
N ARG A 72 -3.24 0.32 1.93
CA ARG A 72 -3.10 -0.52 3.13
C ARG A 72 -2.85 -1.98 2.79
N VAL A 73 -3.65 -2.54 1.87
CA VAL A 73 -3.61 -3.96 1.52
C VAL A 73 -2.35 -4.33 0.75
N SER A 74 -1.88 -3.45 -0.13
CA SER A 74 -0.64 -3.65 -0.89
C SER A 74 0.62 -3.32 -0.10
N GLY A 75 0.52 -2.45 0.91
CA GLY A 75 1.65 -1.88 1.63
C GLY A 75 2.32 -0.72 0.89
N ALA A 76 1.76 -0.26 -0.23
CA ALA A 76 2.27 0.85 -1.01
C ALA A 76 1.70 2.19 -0.55
N ARG A 77 2.44 3.27 -0.80
CA ARG A 77 1.87 4.62 -0.78
C ARG A 77 1.35 4.94 -2.17
N ILE A 78 0.10 5.37 -2.27
CA ILE A 78 -0.55 5.70 -3.54
C ILE A 78 -0.96 7.17 -3.50
N GLU A 79 -0.52 7.93 -4.50
CA GLU A 79 -0.90 9.31 -4.70
C GLU A 79 -1.62 9.45 -6.05
N VAL A 80 -2.63 10.29 -6.08
CA VAL A 80 -3.34 10.63 -7.31
C VAL A 80 -3.13 12.11 -7.52
N ASN A 81 -2.39 12.44 -8.57
CA ASN A 81 -2.05 13.81 -8.89
C ASN A 81 -3.30 14.53 -9.45
N PRO A 82 -3.43 15.83 -9.20
CA PRO A 82 -4.49 16.62 -9.81
C PRO A 82 -4.35 16.60 -11.34
N VAL A 83 -5.45 16.91 -12.04
CA VAL A 83 -5.43 17.07 -13.48
C VAL A 83 -4.44 18.17 -13.85
N ASP A 84 -3.50 17.88 -14.75
CA ASP A 84 -2.64 18.90 -15.32
C ASP A 84 -3.46 19.77 -16.27
N PRO A 85 -3.59 21.08 -16.00
CA PRO A 85 -4.35 22.00 -16.86
C PRO A 85 -3.83 22.04 -18.31
N ASN A 86 -2.56 21.65 -18.52
CA ASN A 86 -1.93 21.64 -19.84
C ASN A 86 -2.05 20.27 -20.53
N ASN A 87 -2.67 19.27 -19.89
CA ASN A 87 -2.89 17.95 -20.49
C ASN A 87 -4.26 17.93 -21.21
N PRO A 88 -4.28 17.94 -22.54
CA PRO A 88 -5.53 17.97 -23.32
C PRO A 88 -6.37 16.70 -23.16
N GLY A 89 -5.77 15.61 -22.71
CA GLY A 89 -6.44 14.32 -22.48
C GLY A 89 -7.24 14.25 -21.18
N ASN A 90 -7.16 15.25 -20.29
CA ASN A 90 -7.78 15.23 -18.96
C ASN A 90 -7.41 13.98 -18.15
N GLU A 91 -6.20 13.44 -18.38
CA GLU A 91 -5.67 12.30 -17.68
C GLU A 91 -5.07 12.71 -16.33
N GLN A 92 -5.20 11.84 -15.36
CA GLN A 92 -4.57 11.99 -14.04
C GLN A 92 -3.51 10.92 -13.86
N ARG A 93 -2.42 11.31 -13.22
CA ARG A 93 -1.35 10.39 -12.89
C ARG A 93 -1.51 9.82 -11.50
N ILE A 94 -1.50 8.50 -11.42
CA ILE A 94 -1.42 7.75 -10.17
C ILE A 94 0.03 7.37 -9.96
N GLU A 95 0.59 7.75 -8.83
CA GLU A 95 1.95 7.41 -8.42
C GLU A 95 1.93 6.40 -7.29
N ILE A 96 2.67 5.32 -7.46
CA ILE A 96 2.76 4.19 -6.53
C ILE A 96 4.20 4.11 -6.01
N PHE A 97 4.36 4.29 -4.71
CA PHE A 97 5.65 4.31 -4.03
C PHE A 97 5.81 3.06 -3.17
N GLY A 98 7.01 2.48 -3.19
CA GLY A 98 7.36 1.31 -2.40
C GLY A 98 8.51 0.53 -3.00
N ASP A 99 8.84 -0.63 -2.44
CA ASP A 99 9.75 -1.58 -3.08
C ASP A 99 9.12 -2.20 -4.34
N LEU A 100 9.92 -2.94 -5.12
CA LEU A 100 9.49 -3.50 -6.40
C LEU A 100 8.24 -4.40 -6.27
N ASN A 101 8.23 -5.28 -5.27
CA ASN A 101 7.13 -6.23 -5.08
C ASN A 101 5.86 -5.52 -4.62
N THR A 102 6.02 -4.56 -3.71
CA THR A 102 4.91 -3.74 -3.19
C THR A 102 4.27 -2.91 -4.31
N ARG A 103 5.09 -2.29 -5.17
CA ARG A 103 4.58 -1.51 -6.31
C ARG A 103 3.84 -2.41 -7.32
N ALA A 104 4.44 -3.55 -7.70
CA ALA A 104 3.82 -4.49 -8.63
C ALA A 104 2.46 -4.99 -8.12
N ARG A 105 2.39 -5.31 -6.82
CA ARG A 105 1.15 -5.70 -6.14
C ARG A 105 0.11 -4.57 -6.15
N ALA A 106 0.52 -3.36 -5.78
CA ALA A 106 -0.37 -2.20 -5.74
C ALA A 106 -0.91 -1.85 -7.13
N LYS A 107 -0.06 -1.88 -8.16
CA LYS A 107 -0.48 -1.68 -9.56
C LYS A 107 -1.57 -2.66 -9.96
N GLN A 108 -1.35 -3.93 -9.69
CA GLN A 108 -2.33 -4.98 -9.99
C GLN A 108 -3.66 -4.76 -9.25
N TYR A 109 -3.62 -4.35 -7.98
CA TYR A 109 -4.84 -4.06 -7.23
C TYR A 109 -5.56 -2.82 -7.75
N VAL A 110 -4.83 -1.78 -8.16
CA VAL A 110 -5.39 -0.61 -8.84
C VAL A 110 -6.09 -1.04 -10.13
N GLU A 111 -5.46 -1.84 -10.96
CA GLU A 111 -6.03 -2.34 -12.22
C GLU A 111 -7.34 -3.12 -11.96
N TRP A 112 -7.35 -4.03 -10.97
CA TRP A 112 -8.57 -4.78 -10.64
C TRP A 112 -9.68 -3.87 -10.11
N VAL A 113 -9.35 -2.88 -9.30
CA VAL A 113 -10.33 -1.90 -8.83
C VAL A 113 -10.91 -1.12 -10.00
N LEU A 114 -10.10 -0.64 -10.93
CA LEU A 114 -10.56 0.12 -12.09
C LEU A 114 -11.42 -0.74 -13.02
N ARG A 115 -11.07 -2.01 -13.21
CA ARG A 115 -11.89 -2.94 -14.00
C ARG A 115 -13.29 -3.17 -13.43
N GLN A 116 -13.49 -3.06 -12.11
CA GLN A 116 -14.82 -3.16 -11.49
C GLN A 116 -15.81 -2.12 -12.03
N ARG A 117 -15.31 -0.98 -12.50
CA ARG A 117 -16.16 0.06 -13.10
C ARG A 117 -16.68 -0.34 -14.48
N VAL A 118 -15.90 -1.10 -15.21
CA VAL A 118 -16.17 -1.40 -16.64
C VAL A 118 -16.93 -2.71 -16.81
N GLY A 119 -16.83 -3.65 -15.86
CA GLY A 119 -17.50 -4.93 -15.96
C GLY A 119 -16.86 -6.05 -15.17
N LYS A 120 -16.91 -7.25 -15.73
CA LYS A 120 -16.36 -8.46 -15.11
C LYS A 120 -14.86 -8.41 -14.99
N ILE A 121 -14.35 -8.84 -13.85
CA ILE A 121 -12.92 -8.87 -13.58
C ILE A 121 -12.39 -10.27 -13.88
N THR A 122 -11.37 -10.32 -14.71
CA THR A 122 -10.57 -11.53 -14.91
C THR A 122 -9.27 -11.42 -14.14
N VAL A 123 -8.95 -12.42 -13.35
CA VAL A 123 -7.74 -12.47 -12.52
C VAL A 123 -6.81 -13.54 -13.04
N ASP A 124 -5.61 -13.15 -13.43
CA ASP A 124 -4.59 -14.10 -13.81
C ASP A 124 -3.98 -14.76 -12.55
N LEU A 125 -4.21 -16.05 -12.42
CA LEU A 125 -3.70 -16.92 -11.37
C LEU A 125 -2.86 -18.06 -11.92
N SER A 126 -2.38 -17.96 -13.15
CA SER A 126 -1.47 -18.95 -13.77
C SER A 126 -0.16 -19.08 -12.97
N THR A 127 0.29 -17.99 -12.35
CA THR A 127 1.40 -18.00 -11.41
C THR A 127 0.86 -17.99 -9.98
N PRO A 128 1.33 -18.91 -9.10
CA PRO A 128 0.92 -18.92 -7.70
C PRO A 128 1.22 -17.58 -7.02
N ARG A 129 0.22 -17.04 -6.33
CA ARG A 129 0.31 -15.77 -5.60
C ARG A 129 0.14 -16.00 -4.12
N ASP A 130 1.04 -15.44 -3.34
CA ASP A 130 1.02 -15.51 -1.86
C ASP A 130 0.09 -14.47 -1.23
N ASP A 131 -0.37 -13.50 -2.04
CA ASP A 131 -1.18 -12.36 -1.63
C ASP A 131 -2.66 -12.47 -2.04
N VAL A 132 -3.07 -13.56 -2.70
CA VAL A 132 -4.44 -13.79 -3.20
C VAL A 132 -4.99 -15.13 -2.71
N SER A 133 -6.23 -15.14 -2.29
CA SER A 133 -7.04 -16.35 -2.07
C SER A 133 -8.28 -16.29 -2.96
N VAL A 134 -8.72 -17.47 -3.41
CA VAL A 134 -9.95 -17.64 -4.20
C VAL A 134 -10.91 -18.50 -3.40
N MET A 135 -12.15 -18.06 -3.29
CA MET A 135 -13.20 -18.76 -2.56
C MET A 135 -14.45 -18.92 -3.41
N GLU A 136 -14.94 -20.13 -3.51
CA GLU A 136 -16.24 -20.40 -4.14
C GLU A 136 -17.37 -20.10 -3.18
N ILE A 137 -18.35 -19.33 -3.63
CA ILE A 137 -19.53 -18.96 -2.87
C ILE A 137 -20.74 -19.57 -3.58
N PRO A 138 -21.59 -20.35 -2.91
CA PRO A 138 -22.83 -20.82 -3.52
C PRO A 138 -23.64 -19.64 -4.08
N ALA A 139 -24.15 -19.76 -5.30
CA ALA A 139 -24.87 -18.68 -5.98
C ALA A 139 -26.04 -18.15 -5.12
N SER A 140 -26.71 -19.05 -4.38
CA SER A 140 -27.76 -18.68 -3.44
C SER A 140 -27.29 -17.78 -2.28
N CYS A 141 -26.00 -17.80 -1.93
CA CYS A 141 -25.42 -17.03 -0.82
C CYS A 141 -24.73 -15.76 -1.29
N THR A 142 -24.40 -15.62 -2.58
CA THR A 142 -23.66 -14.48 -3.13
C THR A 142 -24.29 -13.14 -2.76
N ALA A 143 -25.60 -12.98 -2.99
CA ALA A 143 -26.33 -11.75 -2.67
C ALA A 143 -26.33 -11.45 -1.17
N TYR A 144 -26.41 -12.47 -0.32
CA TYR A 144 -26.37 -12.33 1.14
C TYR A 144 -25.00 -11.89 1.64
N VAL A 145 -23.95 -12.54 1.16
CA VAL A 145 -22.55 -12.18 1.50
C VAL A 145 -22.22 -10.77 1.01
N THR A 146 -22.64 -10.44 -0.21
CA THR A 146 -22.43 -9.09 -0.78
C THR A 146 -23.17 -8.03 0.04
N GLY A 147 -24.39 -8.31 0.44
CA GLY A 147 -25.26 -7.40 1.16
C GLY A 147 -25.76 -6.24 0.29
N LYS A 148 -26.68 -5.43 0.82
CA LYS A 148 -27.27 -4.29 0.11
C LYS A 148 -26.18 -3.32 -0.34
N GLY A 149 -26.08 -3.09 -1.66
CA GLY A 149 -25.07 -2.19 -2.23
C GLY A 149 -23.61 -2.54 -1.90
N GLY A 150 -23.30 -3.82 -1.64
CA GLY A 150 -21.96 -4.29 -1.34
C GLY A 150 -21.51 -4.03 0.12
N GLN A 151 -22.42 -3.67 1.01
CA GLN A 151 -22.07 -3.34 2.41
C GLN A 151 -21.52 -4.54 3.18
N GLY A 152 -22.01 -5.75 2.90
CA GLY A 152 -21.53 -6.98 3.53
C GLY A 152 -20.03 -7.19 3.27
N LEU A 153 -19.64 -7.17 2.00
CA LEU A 153 -18.20 -7.27 1.62
C LEU A 153 -17.37 -6.15 2.21
N ARG A 154 -17.82 -4.89 2.12
CA ARG A 154 -17.08 -3.74 2.66
C ARG A 154 -16.86 -3.83 4.17
N ARG A 155 -17.81 -4.39 4.90
CA ARG A 155 -17.64 -4.64 6.34
C ARG A 155 -16.55 -5.66 6.58
N ILE A 156 -16.59 -6.81 5.90
CA ILE A 156 -15.58 -7.86 6.04
C ILE A 156 -14.19 -7.33 5.63
N GLU A 157 -14.10 -6.57 4.52
CA GLU A 157 -12.87 -5.91 4.08
C GLU A 157 -12.30 -4.96 5.16
N GLY A 158 -13.18 -4.18 5.79
CA GLY A 158 -12.80 -3.25 6.86
C GLY A 158 -12.24 -3.97 8.08
N ASP A 159 -12.95 -5.02 8.53
CA ASP A 159 -12.62 -5.78 9.73
C ASP A 159 -11.35 -6.62 9.54
N SER A 160 -11.18 -7.22 8.36
CA SER A 160 -10.03 -8.10 8.06
C SER A 160 -8.80 -7.37 7.50
N GLY A 161 -8.99 -6.16 6.97
CA GLY A 161 -7.92 -5.43 6.30
C GLY A 161 -7.55 -6.00 4.93
N THR A 162 -8.53 -6.52 4.19
CA THR A 162 -8.37 -7.10 2.85
C THR A 162 -9.02 -6.24 1.77
N LEU A 163 -8.76 -6.56 0.51
CA LEU A 163 -9.52 -6.13 -0.66
C LEU A 163 -10.26 -7.32 -1.21
N MET A 164 -11.57 -7.19 -1.43
CA MET A 164 -12.42 -8.30 -1.85
C MET A 164 -13.32 -7.89 -3.02
N PHE A 165 -13.45 -8.77 -4.00
CA PHE A 165 -14.36 -8.58 -5.13
C PHE A 165 -14.70 -9.92 -5.78
N PHE A 166 -15.81 -9.96 -6.52
CA PHE A 166 -16.11 -11.10 -7.37
C PHE A 166 -15.38 -10.96 -8.70
N GLY A 167 -14.76 -12.03 -9.15
CA GLY A 167 -14.02 -12.10 -10.39
C GLY A 167 -13.82 -13.53 -10.83
N LYS A 168 -13.30 -13.68 -12.04
CA LYS A 168 -13.07 -14.98 -12.65
C LYS A 168 -11.60 -15.24 -12.81
N PRO A 169 -11.06 -16.33 -12.24
CA PRO A 169 -9.72 -16.79 -12.58
C PRO A 169 -9.57 -17.10 -14.08
N THR A 170 -8.43 -16.73 -14.67
CA THR A 170 -8.14 -17.08 -16.08
C THR A 170 -8.05 -18.58 -16.31
N THR A 171 -7.80 -19.34 -15.26
CA THR A 171 -7.74 -20.81 -15.28
C THR A 171 -9.12 -21.49 -15.41
N ASP A 172 -10.18 -20.72 -15.14
CA ASP A 172 -11.54 -21.25 -15.16
C ASP A 172 -12.16 -21.17 -16.56
N PRO A 173 -13.08 -22.10 -16.91
CA PRO A 173 -13.83 -22.06 -18.18
C PRO A 173 -14.61 -20.73 -18.34
N GLU A 174 -14.89 -20.33 -19.58
CA GLU A 174 -15.53 -19.03 -19.84
C GLU A 174 -16.94 -18.89 -19.23
N ASP A 175 -17.67 -19.99 -19.09
CA ASP A 175 -19.00 -20.10 -18.52
C ASP A 175 -19.02 -20.32 -17.00
N ALA A 176 -17.84 -20.50 -16.37
CA ALA A 176 -17.76 -20.71 -14.93
C ALA A 176 -18.27 -19.50 -14.14
N PRO A 177 -18.92 -19.73 -12.99
CA PRO A 177 -19.37 -18.65 -12.12
C PRO A 177 -18.19 -17.84 -11.56
N GLU A 178 -18.43 -16.56 -11.26
CA GLU A 178 -17.48 -15.72 -10.57
C GLU A 178 -17.20 -16.25 -9.16
N LYS A 179 -15.93 -16.17 -8.75
CA LYS A 179 -15.47 -16.55 -7.43
C LYS A 179 -15.13 -15.32 -6.62
N LEU A 180 -15.17 -15.43 -5.31
CA LEU A 180 -14.73 -14.36 -4.43
C LEU A 180 -13.21 -14.35 -4.39
N ILE A 181 -12.62 -13.24 -4.83
CA ILE A 181 -11.18 -12.97 -4.79
C ILE A 181 -10.90 -12.16 -3.54
N ILE A 182 -9.95 -12.61 -2.72
CA ILE A 182 -9.55 -11.98 -1.48
C ILE A 182 -8.06 -11.66 -1.56
N CYS A 183 -7.72 -10.38 -1.52
CA CYS A 183 -6.35 -9.89 -1.63
C CYS A 183 -5.83 -9.33 -0.30
N GLY A 184 -4.57 -9.61 0.00
CA GLY A 184 -3.92 -9.08 1.20
C GLY A 184 -2.98 -10.05 1.90
N PRO A 185 -2.44 -9.66 3.07
CA PRO A 185 -1.58 -10.53 3.87
C PRO A 185 -2.30 -11.82 4.26
N ARG A 186 -1.57 -12.93 4.34
CA ARG A 186 -2.12 -14.26 4.61
C ARG A 186 -3.04 -14.31 5.85
N LYS A 187 -2.64 -13.65 6.94
CA LYS A 187 -3.44 -13.61 8.18
C LYS A 187 -4.78 -12.90 7.95
N SER A 188 -4.75 -11.78 7.27
CA SER A 188 -5.94 -10.99 6.92
C SER A 188 -6.89 -11.78 6.01
N ARG A 189 -6.37 -12.45 4.99
CA ARG A 189 -7.19 -13.28 4.09
C ARG A 189 -7.88 -14.42 4.82
N ARG A 190 -7.16 -15.10 5.74
CA ARG A 190 -7.77 -16.15 6.57
C ARG A 190 -8.91 -15.63 7.47
N ALA A 191 -8.75 -14.44 8.05
CA ALA A 191 -9.81 -13.80 8.83
C ALA A 191 -11.03 -13.46 7.94
N ALA A 192 -10.79 -12.95 6.73
CA ALA A 192 -11.85 -12.68 5.76
C ALA A 192 -12.58 -13.97 5.34
N GLU A 193 -11.84 -15.03 4.99
CA GLU A 193 -12.40 -16.35 4.62
C GLU A 193 -13.34 -16.87 5.72
N LEU A 194 -12.90 -16.86 6.98
CA LEU A 194 -13.72 -17.29 8.11
C LEU A 194 -14.98 -16.43 8.29
N SER A 195 -14.87 -15.13 8.09
CA SER A 195 -16.03 -14.21 8.17
C SER A 195 -17.05 -14.48 7.06
N VAL A 196 -16.56 -14.76 5.85
CA VAL A 196 -17.42 -15.12 4.71
C VAL A 196 -18.09 -16.47 4.97
N MET A 197 -17.35 -17.49 5.40
CA MET A 197 -17.93 -18.80 5.75
C MET A 197 -19.02 -18.68 6.80
N SER A 198 -18.76 -17.93 7.87
CA SER A 198 -19.78 -17.67 8.90
C SER A 198 -21.01 -16.93 8.35
N ALA A 199 -20.85 -16.05 7.36
CA ALA A 199 -21.97 -15.41 6.70
C ALA A 199 -22.78 -16.39 5.82
N VAL A 200 -22.09 -17.31 5.12
CA VAL A 200 -22.75 -18.35 4.30
C VAL A 200 -23.56 -19.31 5.18
N GLU A 201 -23.05 -19.71 6.34
CA GLU A 201 -23.73 -20.62 7.27
C GLU A 201 -24.98 -20.03 7.95
N LYS A 202 -25.04 -18.69 8.05
CA LYS A 202 -26.17 -17.98 8.68
C LYS A 202 -27.36 -17.76 7.76
N LYS A 203 -27.24 -18.10 6.48
CA LYS A 203 -28.30 -17.99 5.52
C LYS A 203 -29.19 -19.24 5.48
#